data_1c003095b1a8f84b40927b74e323d828
#
_entry.id   1c003095b1a8f84b40927b74e323d828
#
_cell.length_a   1.000
_cell.length_b   1.000
_cell.length_c   1.000
_cell.angle_alpha   90.00
_cell.angle_beta   90.00
_cell.angle_gamma   90.00
#
_symmetry.space_group_name_H-M   'P 1'
#
loop_
_entity.id
_entity.type
_entity.pdbx_description
1 polymer ?
#
loop_
_entity_poly.entity_id
_entity_poly.type
_entity_poly.pdbx_seq_one_letter_code
_entity_poly.pdbx_strand_id
1 'polypeptide(L)'
;FEKSSNQKNIEKLNKQIEWWKEYVASNDSTLDNNPSPGNKKGGLTTILEKSLGAVSKAGNRNMVDVLDYAEQVKTKGLNFMNSPGYDPVSVTGQVASGANVICFTTGRGSCFGFKPTPSIKIATNTNMYNKLSEDMDINAGTIMDNVASVNEVGKEIFDKIISVASGEKSKSEINDYGDDEFNPWIIGATL
;
A
#
# COMPACT_ATOMS: atom_id res chain seq x y z
N PHE A 1 -6.59 3.65 -16.91
CA PHE A 1 -7.69 4.39 -17.55
C PHE A 1 -9.01 3.63 -17.46
N GLU A 2 -9.02 2.31 -17.61
CA GLU A 2 -10.24 1.49 -17.53
C GLU A 2 -10.99 1.58 -16.18
N LYS A 3 -10.31 1.99 -15.11
CA LYS A 3 -10.89 2.14 -13.76
C LYS A 3 -11.47 3.53 -13.47
N SER A 4 -11.46 4.46 -14.42
CA SER A 4 -12.10 5.77 -14.24
C SER A 4 -12.91 6.15 -15.46
N SER A 5 -14.20 6.38 -15.26
CA SER A 5 -15.07 6.98 -16.26
C SER A 5 -15.07 8.53 -16.21
N ASN A 6 -14.36 9.12 -15.25
CA ASN A 6 -14.28 10.55 -15.05
C ASN A 6 -13.06 11.14 -15.77
N GLN A 7 -13.28 11.88 -16.84
CA GLN A 7 -12.24 12.51 -17.64
C GLN A 7 -11.31 13.40 -16.80
N LYS A 8 -11.84 14.13 -15.82
CA LYS A 8 -11.05 14.99 -14.92
C LYS A 8 -10.02 14.18 -14.11
N ASN A 9 -10.40 12.99 -13.63
CA ASN A 9 -9.49 12.11 -12.88
C ASN A 9 -8.38 11.57 -13.77
N ILE A 10 -8.71 11.23 -15.02
CA ILE A 10 -7.73 10.78 -16.03
C ILE A 10 -6.72 11.89 -16.31
N GLU A 11 -7.18 13.12 -16.50
CA GLU A 11 -6.31 14.27 -16.74
C GLU A 11 -5.42 14.59 -15.53
N LYS A 12 -5.97 14.52 -14.29
CA LYS A 12 -5.20 14.75 -13.07
C LYS A 12 -4.12 13.65 -12.91
N LEU A 13 -4.47 12.38 -13.12
CA LEU A 13 -3.51 11.28 -13.07
C LEU A 13 -2.38 11.43 -14.11
N ASN A 14 -2.71 11.81 -15.35
CA ASN A 14 -1.71 12.07 -16.38
C ASN A 14 -0.76 13.21 -15.98
N LYS A 15 -1.28 14.30 -15.42
CA LYS A 15 -0.44 15.41 -14.92
C LYS A 15 0.51 14.94 -13.81
N GLN A 16 0.03 14.09 -12.90
CA GLN A 16 0.87 13.52 -11.84
C GLN A 16 1.98 12.62 -12.42
N ILE A 17 1.66 11.81 -13.44
CA ILE A 17 2.66 10.95 -14.12
C ILE A 17 3.74 11.80 -14.81
N GLU A 18 3.36 12.85 -15.53
CA GLU A 18 4.34 13.74 -16.17
C GLU A 18 5.18 14.49 -15.12
N TRP A 19 4.55 14.97 -14.05
CA TRP A 19 5.27 15.57 -12.92
C TRP A 19 6.31 14.61 -12.32
N TRP A 20 5.97 13.32 -12.16
CA TRP A 20 6.92 12.32 -11.65
C TRP A 20 8.12 12.13 -12.58
N LYS A 21 7.91 12.13 -13.89
CA LYS A 21 9.02 12.04 -14.86
C LYS A 21 9.99 13.21 -14.72
N GLU A 22 9.46 14.42 -14.61
CA GLU A 22 10.25 15.64 -14.43
C GLU A 22 10.97 15.66 -13.07
N TYR A 23 10.25 15.30 -12.01
CA TYR A 23 10.79 15.26 -10.65
C TYR A 23 11.96 14.28 -10.51
N VAL A 24 11.81 13.08 -11.04
CA VAL A 24 12.86 12.05 -11.01
C VAL A 24 14.08 12.49 -11.83
N ALA A 25 13.86 13.04 -13.02
CA ALA A 25 14.93 13.55 -13.87
C ALA A 25 15.69 14.73 -13.21
N SER A 26 14.99 15.63 -12.53
CA SER A 26 15.61 16.76 -11.83
C SER A 26 16.44 16.36 -10.59
N ASN A 27 16.28 15.13 -10.12
CA ASN A 27 17.05 14.55 -9.01
C ASN A 27 18.09 13.50 -9.49
N ASP A 28 18.48 13.54 -10.76
CA ASP A 28 19.46 12.61 -11.37
C ASP A 28 19.12 11.12 -11.13
N SER A 29 17.82 10.80 -11.11
CA SER A 29 17.31 9.45 -10.86
C SER A 29 16.46 8.94 -12.02
N THR A 30 16.00 7.70 -11.91
CA THR A 30 15.13 7.06 -12.91
C THR A 30 13.94 6.38 -12.24
N LEU A 31 12.83 6.24 -12.97
CA LEU A 31 11.67 5.48 -12.53
C LEU A 31 11.90 3.96 -12.55
N ASP A 32 13.03 3.49 -13.09
CA ASP A 32 13.36 2.08 -13.28
C ASP A 32 14.37 1.54 -12.24
N ASN A 33 14.32 2.06 -11.01
CA ASN A 33 15.14 1.56 -9.90
C ASN A 33 14.46 0.46 -9.08
N ASN A 34 13.30 0.00 -9.49
CA ASN A 34 12.50 -1.08 -8.93
C ASN A 34 12.23 -2.16 -10.00
N PRO A 35 12.05 -3.44 -9.65
CA PRO A 35 12.08 -4.02 -8.31
C PRO A 35 13.49 -4.14 -7.71
N SER A 36 13.55 -4.07 -6.37
CA SER A 36 14.81 -4.23 -5.62
C SER A 36 15.41 -5.64 -5.82
N PRO A 37 16.72 -5.84 -5.55
CA PRO A 37 17.37 -7.16 -5.68
C PRO A 37 16.63 -8.27 -4.92
N GLY A 38 16.06 -7.97 -3.73
CA GLY A 38 15.29 -8.93 -2.96
C GLY A 38 13.95 -9.30 -3.61
N ASN A 39 13.29 -8.35 -4.28
CA ASN A 39 12.08 -8.63 -5.07
C ASN A 39 12.41 -9.49 -6.29
N LYS A 40 13.53 -9.23 -6.99
CA LYS A 40 14.01 -10.04 -8.11
C LYS A 40 14.32 -11.47 -7.68
N LYS A 41 14.97 -11.65 -6.54
CA LYS A 41 15.23 -12.98 -5.96
C LYS A 41 13.92 -13.71 -5.60
N GLY A 42 12.88 -12.98 -5.25
CA GLY A 42 11.52 -13.50 -5.01
C GLY A 42 10.70 -13.78 -6.27
N GLY A 43 11.26 -13.58 -7.48
CA GLY A 43 10.64 -13.93 -8.76
C GLY A 43 10.12 -12.75 -9.59
N LEU A 44 10.11 -11.52 -9.09
CA LEU A 44 9.74 -10.35 -9.89
C LEU A 44 10.84 -10.00 -10.90
N THR A 45 10.47 -9.82 -12.17
CA THR A 45 11.41 -9.59 -13.26
C THR A 45 11.55 -8.11 -13.64
N THR A 46 10.43 -7.40 -13.69
CA THR A 46 10.35 -6.01 -14.18
C THR A 46 9.50 -5.12 -13.29
N ILE A 47 9.68 -3.80 -13.43
CA ILE A 47 8.81 -2.80 -12.80
C ILE A 47 7.37 -2.91 -13.30
N LEU A 48 7.15 -3.28 -14.55
CA LEU A 48 5.80 -3.47 -15.12
C LEU A 48 5.05 -4.57 -14.38
N GLU A 49 5.69 -5.72 -14.15
CA GLU A 49 5.10 -6.85 -13.42
C GLU A 49 4.72 -6.45 -11.99
N LYS A 50 5.61 -5.73 -11.29
CA LYS A 50 5.32 -5.20 -9.96
C LYS A 50 4.16 -4.21 -9.98
N SER A 51 4.11 -3.32 -10.97
CA SER A 51 3.05 -2.31 -11.13
C SER A 51 1.70 -2.93 -11.44
N LEU A 52 1.63 -3.98 -12.26
CA LEU A 52 0.38 -4.72 -12.53
C LEU A 52 -0.18 -5.34 -11.24
N GLY A 53 0.66 -5.92 -10.39
CA GLY A 53 0.27 -6.40 -9.08
C GLY A 53 -0.29 -5.29 -8.18
N ALA A 54 0.34 -4.11 -8.18
CA ALA A 54 -0.15 -2.96 -7.43
C ALA A 54 -1.52 -2.46 -7.92
N VAL A 55 -1.72 -2.38 -9.24
CA VAL A 55 -3.01 -2.01 -9.85
C VAL A 55 -4.12 -3.02 -9.50
N SER A 56 -3.78 -4.31 -9.44
CA SER A 56 -4.74 -5.37 -9.08
C SER A 56 -5.28 -5.23 -7.66
N LYS A 57 -4.50 -4.67 -6.72
CA LYS A 57 -4.94 -4.41 -5.34
C LYS A 57 -6.10 -3.41 -5.24
N ALA A 58 -6.28 -2.54 -6.23
CA ALA A 58 -7.42 -1.63 -6.30
C ALA A 58 -8.74 -2.32 -6.63
N GLY A 59 -8.75 -3.65 -6.86
CA GLY A 59 -9.96 -4.42 -7.16
C GLY A 59 -10.62 -4.00 -8.48
N ASN A 60 -11.94 -4.13 -8.54
CA ASN A 60 -12.76 -3.87 -9.74
C ASN A 60 -13.67 -2.63 -9.63
N ARG A 61 -13.49 -1.81 -8.60
CA ARG A 61 -14.28 -0.59 -8.42
C ARG A 61 -13.71 0.57 -9.22
N ASN A 62 -14.60 1.45 -9.69
CA ASN A 62 -14.17 2.66 -10.36
C ASN A 62 -13.51 3.63 -9.37
N MET A 63 -12.41 4.21 -9.80
CA MET A 63 -11.75 5.28 -9.09
C MET A 63 -12.59 6.55 -9.14
N VAL A 64 -12.99 7.04 -7.98
CA VAL A 64 -13.88 8.21 -7.84
C VAL A 64 -13.12 9.52 -7.75
N ASP A 65 -11.89 9.49 -7.23
CA ASP A 65 -11.05 10.68 -7.15
C ASP A 65 -9.55 10.34 -7.26
N VAL A 66 -8.76 11.33 -7.66
CA VAL A 66 -7.30 11.33 -7.71
C VAL A 66 -6.82 12.47 -6.85
N LEU A 67 -6.08 12.15 -5.80
CA LEU A 67 -5.64 13.07 -4.77
C LEU A 67 -4.15 13.40 -4.93
N ASP A 68 -3.76 14.60 -4.58
CA ASP A 68 -2.38 14.95 -4.34
C ASP A 68 -1.92 14.38 -2.99
N TYR A 69 -0.61 14.41 -2.73
CA TYR A 69 -0.06 13.90 -1.47
C TYR A 69 -0.69 14.61 -0.27
N ALA A 70 -1.21 13.84 0.68
CA ALA A 70 -1.90 14.32 1.89
C ALA A 70 -3.17 15.17 1.62
N GLU A 71 -3.69 15.20 0.40
CA GLU A 71 -4.96 15.87 0.10
C GLU A 71 -6.12 15.13 0.80
N GLN A 72 -6.99 15.87 1.47
CA GLN A 72 -8.14 15.32 2.21
C GLN A 72 -9.11 14.57 1.29
N VAL A 73 -9.47 13.35 1.69
CA VAL A 73 -10.52 12.57 1.03
C VAL A 73 -11.89 13.24 1.25
N LYS A 74 -12.58 13.56 0.16
CA LYS A 74 -13.91 14.20 0.18
C LYS A 74 -15.01 13.30 -0.36
N THR A 75 -14.64 12.30 -1.15
CA THR A 75 -15.58 11.46 -1.89
C THR A 75 -15.49 10.01 -1.38
N LYS A 76 -16.63 9.40 -1.08
CA LYS A 76 -16.68 7.97 -0.71
C LYS A 76 -16.44 7.09 -1.92
N GLY A 77 -15.59 6.09 -1.78
CA GLY A 77 -15.25 5.12 -2.83
C GLY A 77 -13.74 4.92 -2.95
N LEU A 78 -13.29 4.34 -4.06
CA LEU A 78 -11.87 4.15 -4.36
C LEU A 78 -11.23 5.49 -4.74
N ASN A 79 -10.41 6.03 -3.85
CA ASN A 79 -9.58 7.19 -4.11
C ASN A 79 -8.13 6.74 -4.35
N PHE A 80 -7.44 7.38 -5.27
CA PHE A 80 -6.01 7.19 -5.49
C PHE A 80 -5.27 8.42 -4.99
N MET A 81 -4.29 8.25 -4.11
CA MET A 81 -3.44 9.34 -3.64
C MET A 81 -2.04 9.21 -4.26
N ASN A 82 -1.55 10.30 -4.83
CA ASN A 82 -0.18 10.40 -5.28
C ASN A 82 0.79 10.36 -4.09
N SER A 83 1.81 9.51 -4.15
CA SER A 83 2.86 9.45 -3.11
C SER A 83 4.14 8.81 -3.65
N PRO A 84 5.30 9.03 -3.00
CA PRO A 84 6.47 8.20 -3.20
C PRO A 84 6.18 6.73 -2.85
N GLY A 85 6.97 5.81 -3.40
CA GLY A 85 6.88 4.37 -3.10
C GLY A 85 7.54 3.96 -1.78
N TYR A 86 7.99 4.89 -0.96
CA TYR A 86 8.58 4.64 0.35
C TYR A 86 7.49 4.54 1.42
N ASP A 87 7.40 3.38 2.07
CA ASP A 87 6.26 3.02 2.92
C ASP A 87 5.92 4.05 4.01
N PRO A 88 6.85 4.55 4.87
CA PRO A 88 6.53 5.52 5.90
C PRO A 88 5.98 6.83 5.34
N VAL A 89 6.57 7.33 4.26
CA VAL A 89 6.11 8.57 3.60
C VAL A 89 4.71 8.38 3.01
N SER A 90 4.48 7.24 2.33
CA SER A 90 3.18 6.94 1.73
C SER A 90 2.08 6.85 2.79
N VAL A 91 2.32 6.12 3.88
CA VAL A 91 1.33 5.97 4.98
C VAL A 91 1.09 7.29 5.70
N THR A 92 2.13 8.08 5.96
CA THR A 92 1.98 9.42 6.54
C THR A 92 1.03 10.28 5.70
N GLY A 93 1.20 10.27 4.38
CA GLY A 93 0.28 10.97 3.45
C GLY A 93 -1.13 10.43 3.48
N GLN A 94 -1.31 9.10 3.50
CA GLN A 94 -2.64 8.47 3.54
C GLN A 94 -3.39 8.82 4.83
N VAL A 95 -2.71 8.80 5.98
CA VAL A 95 -3.32 9.17 7.26
C VAL A 95 -3.65 10.65 7.29
N ALA A 96 -2.77 11.51 6.79
CA ALA A 96 -3.07 12.93 6.63
C ALA A 96 -4.27 13.19 5.69
N SER A 97 -4.48 12.32 4.68
CA SER A 97 -5.66 12.37 3.81
C SER A 97 -6.95 11.89 4.47
N GLY A 98 -6.89 11.27 5.66
CA GLY A 98 -8.04 10.82 6.44
C GLY A 98 -8.17 9.31 6.60
N ALA A 99 -7.15 8.51 6.23
CA ALA A 99 -7.16 7.07 6.52
C ALA A 99 -7.07 6.83 8.03
N ASN A 100 -7.94 5.98 8.57
CA ASN A 100 -8.02 5.65 9.99
C ASN A 100 -7.78 4.15 10.29
N VAL A 101 -7.55 3.35 9.27
CA VAL A 101 -7.04 1.98 9.33
C VAL A 101 -6.15 1.76 8.10
N ILE A 102 -4.98 1.17 8.30
CA ILE A 102 -4.06 0.83 7.22
C ILE A 102 -4.05 -0.69 7.02
N CYS A 103 -4.20 -1.13 5.77
CA CYS A 103 -3.96 -2.52 5.36
C CYS A 103 -2.64 -2.60 4.58
N PHE A 104 -1.61 -3.13 5.22
CA PHE A 104 -0.27 -3.19 4.69
C PHE A 104 0.05 -4.59 4.15
N THR A 105 0.15 -4.73 2.84
CA THR A 105 0.49 -6.01 2.21
C THR A 105 1.99 -6.13 1.96
N THR A 106 2.59 -7.26 2.31
CA THR A 106 4.03 -7.49 2.12
C THR A 106 4.34 -8.94 1.72
N GLY A 107 5.32 -9.10 0.83
CA GLY A 107 5.86 -10.41 0.44
C GLY A 107 7.16 -10.78 1.15
N ARG A 108 7.84 -9.78 1.72
CA ARG A 108 9.14 -9.98 2.41
C ARG A 108 9.04 -9.89 3.92
N GLY A 109 7.94 -9.41 4.43
CA GLY A 109 7.74 -9.07 5.83
C GLY A 109 8.05 -7.59 6.13
N SER A 110 7.44 -7.10 7.20
CA SER A 110 7.65 -5.75 7.70
C SER A 110 7.26 -5.67 9.17
N CYS A 111 8.06 -5.01 9.98
CA CYS A 111 7.69 -4.61 11.34
C CYS A 111 6.92 -3.27 11.35
N PHE A 112 6.58 -2.73 10.18
CA PHE A 112 5.90 -1.44 10.06
C PHE A 112 4.67 -1.34 10.97
N GLY A 113 4.59 -0.25 11.71
CA GLY A 113 3.44 0.22 12.47
C GLY A 113 3.29 1.71 12.27
N PHE A 114 2.21 2.31 12.73
CA PHE A 114 2.01 3.76 12.68
C PHE A 114 1.14 4.17 13.86
N LYS A 115 1.71 4.85 14.87
CA LYS A 115 0.99 5.18 16.12
C LYS A 115 -0.33 5.93 15.92
N PRO A 116 -0.45 6.90 15.00
CA PRO A 116 -1.71 7.59 14.79
C PRO A 116 -2.85 6.73 14.23
N THR A 117 -2.54 5.57 13.65
CA THR A 117 -3.52 4.75 12.92
C THR A 117 -3.12 3.28 12.95
N PRO A 118 -4.02 2.35 13.35
CA PRO A 118 -3.72 0.94 13.38
C PRO A 118 -3.34 0.41 11.99
N SER A 119 -2.32 -0.47 11.97
CA SER A 119 -1.78 -1.06 10.75
C SER A 119 -1.94 -2.58 10.79
N ILE A 120 -2.85 -3.11 9.97
CA ILE A 120 -3.09 -4.53 9.75
C ILE A 120 -2.09 -5.02 8.71
N LYS A 121 -1.19 -5.93 9.09
CA LYS A 121 -0.18 -6.48 8.18
C LYS A 121 -0.64 -7.80 7.58
N ILE A 122 -0.62 -7.86 6.25
CA ILE A 122 -1.12 -8.98 5.44
C ILE A 122 0.07 -9.61 4.70
N ALA A 123 0.40 -10.83 5.08
CA ALA A 123 1.43 -11.63 4.44
C ALA A 123 0.92 -12.20 3.11
N THR A 124 1.68 -12.05 2.02
CA THR A 124 1.30 -12.57 0.70
C THR A 124 1.83 -13.98 0.41
N ASN A 125 2.60 -14.57 1.32
CA ASN A 125 3.04 -15.97 1.25
C ASN A 125 3.18 -16.57 2.64
N THR A 126 2.87 -17.86 2.76
CA THR A 126 2.85 -18.61 4.03
C THR A 126 4.23 -18.79 4.63
N ASN A 127 5.28 -18.93 3.83
CA ASN A 127 6.64 -19.10 4.35
C ASN A 127 7.09 -17.86 5.15
N MET A 128 6.80 -16.68 4.63
CA MET A 128 7.08 -15.43 5.32
C MET A 128 6.18 -15.25 6.55
N TYR A 129 4.88 -15.53 6.41
CA TYR A 129 3.96 -15.51 7.55
C TYR A 129 4.46 -16.35 8.73
N ASN A 130 4.87 -17.59 8.47
CA ASN A 130 5.36 -18.50 9.52
C ASN A 130 6.63 -17.99 10.19
N LYS A 131 7.51 -17.28 9.46
CA LYS A 131 8.73 -16.68 10.01
C LYS A 131 8.47 -15.42 10.84
N LEU A 132 7.43 -14.69 10.51
CA LEU A 132 7.09 -13.39 11.10
C LEU A 132 5.65 -13.40 11.63
N SER A 133 5.23 -14.53 12.19
CA SER A 133 3.87 -14.73 12.69
C SER A 133 3.50 -13.76 13.82
N GLU A 134 4.49 -13.25 14.55
CA GLU A 134 4.27 -12.25 15.60
C GLU A 134 4.03 -10.85 15.03
N ASP A 135 4.45 -10.61 13.78
CA ASP A 135 4.30 -9.31 13.09
C ASP A 135 3.11 -9.26 12.12
N MET A 136 2.72 -10.41 11.55
CA MET A 136 1.71 -10.49 10.50
C MET A 136 0.33 -10.84 11.06
N ASP A 137 -0.67 -10.03 10.80
CA ASP A 137 -2.05 -10.26 11.26
C ASP A 137 -2.75 -11.37 10.46
N ILE A 138 -2.53 -11.42 9.13
CA ILE A 138 -3.25 -12.31 8.21
C ILE A 138 -2.28 -13.01 7.27
N ASN A 139 -2.54 -14.29 7.00
CA ASN A 139 -1.82 -15.08 5.99
C ASN A 139 -2.63 -15.21 4.70
N ALA A 140 -2.47 -14.29 3.76
CA ALA A 140 -3.06 -14.41 2.43
C ALA A 140 -2.31 -15.40 1.52
N GLY A 141 -1.15 -15.92 1.94
CA GLY A 141 -0.41 -16.96 1.21
C GLY A 141 -1.19 -18.27 1.05
N THR A 142 -2.15 -18.55 1.94
CA THR A 142 -3.03 -19.71 1.88
C THR A 142 -3.80 -19.81 0.55
N ILE A 143 -4.00 -18.69 -0.17
CA ILE A 143 -4.58 -18.68 -1.53
C ILE A 143 -3.65 -19.40 -2.50
N MET A 144 -2.36 -19.08 -2.46
CA MET A 144 -1.35 -19.70 -3.35
C MET A 144 -1.09 -21.17 -2.99
N ASP A 145 -1.27 -21.53 -1.73
CA ASP A 145 -1.13 -22.89 -1.22
C ASP A 145 -2.37 -23.78 -1.53
N ASN A 146 -3.41 -23.21 -2.17
CA ASN A 146 -4.70 -23.85 -2.44
C ASN A 146 -5.43 -24.35 -1.17
N VAL A 147 -5.20 -23.69 -0.04
CA VAL A 147 -5.84 -24.00 1.27
C VAL A 147 -7.11 -23.18 1.46
N ALA A 148 -7.11 -21.93 0.99
CA ALA A 148 -8.25 -21.04 1.07
C ALA A 148 -8.50 -20.33 -0.27
N SER A 149 -9.76 -19.99 -0.55
CA SER A 149 -10.13 -19.20 -1.71
C SER A 149 -9.87 -17.69 -1.49
N VAL A 150 -9.81 -16.94 -2.59
CA VAL A 150 -9.72 -15.46 -2.54
C VAL A 150 -10.88 -14.86 -1.75
N ASN A 151 -12.08 -15.43 -1.85
CA ASN A 151 -13.26 -14.93 -1.15
C ASN A 151 -13.18 -15.16 0.37
N GLU A 152 -12.69 -16.32 0.79
CA GLU A 152 -12.51 -16.63 2.22
C GLU A 152 -11.48 -15.71 2.86
N VAL A 153 -10.30 -15.55 2.24
CA VAL A 153 -9.27 -14.63 2.73
C VAL A 153 -9.73 -13.17 2.65
N GLY A 154 -10.47 -12.81 1.60
CA GLY A 154 -11.07 -11.47 1.49
C GLY A 154 -12.06 -11.18 2.62
N LYS A 155 -12.84 -12.18 3.02
CA LYS A 155 -13.73 -12.07 4.19
C LYS A 155 -12.93 -11.93 5.49
N GLU A 156 -11.90 -12.73 5.67
CA GLU A 156 -11.00 -12.64 6.85
C GLU A 156 -10.39 -11.25 6.99
N ILE A 157 -9.87 -10.69 5.89
CA ILE A 157 -9.34 -9.31 5.85
C ILE A 157 -10.43 -8.30 6.25
N PHE A 158 -11.62 -8.42 5.70
CA PHE A 158 -12.72 -7.52 6.02
C PHE A 158 -13.15 -7.62 7.48
N ASP A 159 -13.30 -8.83 8.01
CA ASP A 159 -13.65 -9.06 9.41
C ASP A 159 -12.58 -8.48 10.34
N LYS A 160 -11.28 -8.64 10.00
CA LYS A 160 -10.17 -8.05 10.77
C LYS A 160 -10.20 -6.52 10.74
N ILE A 161 -10.51 -5.91 9.60
CA ILE A 161 -10.67 -4.44 9.50
C ILE A 161 -11.77 -3.97 10.46
N ILE A 162 -12.92 -4.65 10.47
CA ILE A 162 -14.04 -4.29 11.36
C ILE A 162 -13.65 -4.47 12.83
N SER A 163 -12.99 -5.56 13.19
CA SER A 163 -12.51 -5.82 14.56
C SER A 163 -11.56 -4.75 15.04
N VAL A 164 -10.55 -4.40 14.21
CA VAL A 164 -9.56 -3.37 14.55
C VAL A 164 -10.23 -2.00 14.64
N ALA A 165 -11.11 -1.66 13.71
CA ALA A 165 -11.89 -0.42 13.77
C ALA A 165 -12.82 -0.36 15.00
N SER A 166 -13.14 -1.50 15.61
CA SER A 166 -13.95 -1.64 16.83
C SER A 166 -13.13 -1.70 18.12
N GLY A 167 -11.79 -1.57 18.03
CA GLY A 167 -10.90 -1.48 19.19
C GLY A 167 -10.05 -2.73 19.47
N GLU A 168 -10.12 -3.79 18.65
CA GLU A 168 -9.14 -4.86 18.70
C GLU A 168 -7.78 -4.32 18.25
N LYS A 169 -6.72 -4.64 18.95
CA LYS A 169 -5.37 -4.22 18.56
C LYS A 169 -4.82 -5.08 17.41
N SER A 170 -4.24 -4.41 16.43
CA SER A 170 -3.36 -5.06 15.44
C SER A 170 -2.06 -5.55 16.09
N LYS A 171 -1.33 -6.45 15.43
CA LYS A 171 -0.04 -6.91 15.95
C LYS A 171 0.99 -5.79 16.06
N SER A 172 0.98 -4.80 15.17
CA SER A 172 1.85 -3.64 15.31
C SER A 172 1.56 -2.83 16.58
N GLU A 173 0.29 -2.71 16.98
CA GLU A 173 -0.09 -2.05 18.23
C GLU A 173 0.24 -2.89 19.47
N ILE A 174 0.08 -4.23 19.38
CA ILE A 174 0.45 -5.16 20.46
C ILE A 174 1.96 -5.13 20.70
N ASN A 175 2.75 -5.07 19.63
CA ASN A 175 4.21 -5.01 19.67
C ASN A 175 4.77 -3.61 19.92
N ASP A 176 3.89 -2.62 20.06
CA ASP A 176 4.25 -1.21 20.34
C ASP A 176 5.15 -0.57 19.25
N TYR A 177 4.92 -0.92 17.97
CA TYR A 177 5.62 -0.33 16.83
C TYR A 177 4.98 0.98 16.38
N GLY A 178 5.75 1.85 15.72
CA GLY A 178 5.23 3.02 15.01
C GLY A 178 5.58 4.39 15.58
N ASP A 179 6.57 4.47 16.49
CA ASP A 179 7.00 5.74 17.07
C ASP A 179 7.80 6.60 16.08
N ASP A 180 8.62 5.95 15.22
CA ASP A 180 9.57 6.62 14.33
C ASP A 180 9.13 6.65 12.85
N GLU A 181 7.95 6.11 12.52
CA GLU A 181 7.47 6.01 11.13
C GLU A 181 6.75 7.25 10.62
N PHE A 182 6.52 8.27 11.44
CA PHE A 182 6.01 9.55 10.94
C PHE A 182 7.08 10.23 10.08
N ASN A 183 6.86 10.19 8.77
CA ASN A 183 7.85 10.66 7.80
C ASN A 183 7.15 11.42 6.67
N PRO A 184 7.00 12.75 6.79
CA PRO A 184 6.47 13.57 5.69
C PRO A 184 7.40 13.53 4.48
N TRP A 185 6.84 13.78 3.30
CA TRP A 185 7.62 13.82 2.08
C TRP A 185 8.68 14.92 2.14
N ILE A 186 9.93 14.53 2.13
CA ILE A 186 11.08 15.42 2.08
C ILE A 186 11.47 15.70 0.62
N ILE A 187 11.97 16.90 0.36
CA ILE A 187 12.48 17.27 -0.97
C ILE A 187 13.70 16.41 -1.29
N GLY A 188 13.73 15.81 -2.46
CA GLY A 188 14.80 14.94 -2.95
C GLY A 188 14.26 13.70 -3.65
N ALA A 189 15.14 12.79 -4.08
CA ALA A 189 14.78 11.57 -4.79
C ALA A 189 14.21 10.49 -3.85
N THR A 190 13.14 10.80 -3.13
CA THR A 190 12.35 9.82 -2.37
C THR A 190 11.33 9.19 -3.33
N LEU A 191 11.58 7.97 -3.76
CA LEU A 191 10.82 7.25 -4.79
C LEU A 191 10.12 6.03 -4.22
#